data_e61021cec4636f32c9875c79389e4cc0
#
_entry.id   e61021cec4636f32c9875c79389e4cc0
#
_cell.length_a   1.000
_cell.length_b   1.000
_cell.length_c   1.000
_cell.angle_alpha   90.00
_cell.angle_beta   90.00
_cell.angle_gamma   90.00
#
_symmetry.space_group_name_H-M   'P 1'
#
loop_
_entity.id
_entity.type
_entity.pdbx_description
1 polymer ?
#
loop_
_entity_poly.entity_id
_entity_poly.type
_entity_poly.pdbx_seq_one_letter_code
_entity_poly.pdbx_strand_id
1 'polypeptide(L)'
;MSLLTLVGHAGDIWVSPRGNDQNDGTRQSPKATLTSALRQVREWRRTGDNRVLGGITVYMEGGVYSLYEPVFIRPEDSGTKGSPTVIRSVRGEDAVLSGGVPIRNWKKQGKLWVADVPMFNGRPLDFRQLWVDGQKATRARDVEDFENMHRICSVDEKTETLYVPAAAVRQITDGKGALKSRYAEMVLHQMWCVANLRIRSVQVLGDSAAVRFHQPESRIQFEHPWPRPMVTTDGHNSAFYLTNARELLDVPGEWYHDIDTRKLYYYPREGENMQSAEAIVPAIETLVQIEGTLDRPVTNLRFERITFSYTTWMRPSVKGHVPLQAGMYLTDGYRIDPKMKRNYRNHPLDNQGWLGRPAAAVRVAAAGVIDFECCHFEHLGSTGLDYEEAVHGGIIRGCLFRDIAGNGLLVGSFSPAAHETHLPYDPADRREVCTHQRIDNCYFTETGNEDWGCLAIAAGHVSDIHIVHNEICEVPYSGISLGWGWTQTVNCMKNNQVHANLIHHYAKHMYDVAGIYTLGSQPKTYVTENCVHSIYKPGYVHDPNHWFYLYTDEGSSFITVRDNWTEGEKYLQNANGPGNVWENNGPGVDAAIRERAGLEEEYKDLKNK
;
A
#
# COMPACT_ATOMS: atom_id res chain seq x y z
N MET A 1 -7.90 -21.91 -54.61
CA MET A 1 -7.09 -22.10 -53.40
C MET A 1 -7.80 -21.39 -52.25
N SER A 2 -8.60 -22.16 -51.50
CA SER A 2 -9.43 -21.64 -50.41
C SER A 2 -8.53 -21.42 -49.20
N LEU A 3 -8.38 -20.17 -48.74
CA LEU A 3 -7.77 -19.88 -47.42
C LEU A 3 -8.75 -20.38 -46.36
N LEU A 4 -8.49 -21.56 -45.82
CA LEU A 4 -9.04 -21.95 -44.54
C LEU A 4 -8.46 -21.00 -43.47
N THR A 5 -9.23 -20.03 -43.05
CA THR A 5 -9.00 -19.32 -41.79
C THR A 5 -9.13 -20.36 -40.68
N LEU A 6 -8.02 -20.84 -40.16
CA LEU A 6 -7.98 -21.57 -38.92
C LEU A 6 -8.44 -20.60 -37.81
N VAL A 7 -9.71 -20.68 -37.45
CA VAL A 7 -10.23 -20.13 -36.22
C VAL A 7 -9.59 -20.99 -35.10
N GLY A 8 -8.49 -20.52 -34.56
CA GLY A 8 -7.88 -21.18 -33.41
C GLY A 8 -8.88 -21.16 -32.24
N HIS A 9 -9.23 -22.30 -31.75
CA HIS A 9 -9.98 -22.40 -30.48
C HIS A 9 -9.02 -22.02 -29.37
N ALA A 10 -9.40 -21.00 -28.54
CA ALA A 10 -8.69 -20.68 -27.34
C ALA A 10 -8.65 -21.89 -26.40
N GLY A 11 -7.52 -22.14 -25.76
CA GLY A 11 -7.40 -23.21 -24.78
C GLY A 11 -8.02 -22.81 -23.45
N ASP A 12 -8.95 -23.60 -22.95
CA ASP A 12 -9.59 -23.37 -21.65
C ASP A 12 -9.03 -24.34 -20.61
N ILE A 13 -8.65 -23.81 -19.45
CA ILE A 13 -8.27 -24.59 -18.28
C ILE A 13 -9.17 -24.18 -17.12
N TRP A 14 -9.78 -25.16 -16.46
CA TRP A 14 -10.69 -24.92 -15.35
C TRP A 14 -10.02 -25.21 -14.01
N VAL A 15 -10.25 -24.36 -13.04
CA VAL A 15 -9.76 -24.45 -11.66
C VAL A 15 -10.94 -24.30 -10.71
N SER A 16 -11.03 -25.16 -9.70
CA SER A 16 -12.09 -25.17 -8.69
C SER A 16 -11.52 -25.45 -7.31
N PRO A 17 -12.00 -24.80 -6.22
CA PRO A 17 -11.56 -25.18 -4.85
C PRO A 17 -11.88 -26.65 -4.49
N ARG A 18 -12.78 -27.28 -5.26
CA ARG A 18 -13.15 -28.70 -5.13
C ARG A 18 -12.48 -29.59 -6.17
N GLY A 19 -11.58 -29.05 -6.97
CA GLY A 19 -10.85 -29.75 -8.00
C GLY A 19 -9.73 -30.64 -7.46
N ASN A 20 -8.95 -31.20 -8.38
CA ASN A 20 -7.74 -31.97 -8.05
C ASN A 20 -6.65 -31.66 -9.07
N ASP A 21 -5.44 -31.37 -8.64
CA ASP A 21 -4.32 -31.00 -9.51
C ASP A 21 -3.86 -32.13 -10.46
N GLN A 22 -4.27 -33.36 -10.21
CA GLN A 22 -4.05 -34.49 -11.12
C GLN A 22 -5.06 -34.51 -12.29
N ASN A 23 -6.13 -33.72 -12.23
CA ASN A 23 -7.13 -33.63 -13.27
C ASN A 23 -6.55 -32.98 -14.52
N ASP A 24 -7.24 -33.16 -15.67
CA ASP A 24 -6.82 -32.64 -16.97
C ASP A 24 -7.13 -31.15 -17.18
N GLY A 25 -7.89 -30.50 -16.26
CA GLY A 25 -8.25 -29.09 -16.32
C GLY A 25 -9.43 -28.78 -17.23
N THR A 26 -10.23 -29.79 -17.59
CA THR A 26 -11.54 -29.55 -18.25
C THR A 26 -12.57 -29.07 -17.21
N ARG A 27 -13.71 -28.53 -17.71
CA ARG A 27 -14.79 -28.05 -16.82
C ARG A 27 -15.35 -29.18 -15.94
N GLN A 28 -15.42 -30.40 -16.46
CA GLN A 28 -15.90 -31.58 -15.72
C GLN A 28 -14.85 -32.15 -14.76
N SER A 29 -13.58 -31.84 -15.00
CA SER A 29 -12.44 -32.37 -14.25
C SER A 29 -11.45 -31.22 -13.98
N PRO A 30 -11.84 -30.23 -13.14
CA PRO A 30 -11.03 -29.03 -12.90
C PRO A 30 -9.81 -29.32 -12.02
N LYS A 31 -8.77 -28.54 -12.17
CA LYS A 31 -7.62 -28.50 -11.25
C LYS A 31 -8.02 -27.87 -9.92
N ALA A 32 -7.23 -28.12 -8.87
CA ALA A 32 -7.47 -27.50 -7.57
C ALA A 32 -6.81 -26.12 -7.44
N THR A 33 -5.66 -25.90 -8.10
CA THR A 33 -4.84 -24.71 -7.87
C THR A 33 -4.52 -23.96 -9.17
N LEU A 34 -4.39 -22.64 -9.06
CA LEU A 34 -3.91 -21.79 -10.15
C LEU A 34 -2.47 -22.17 -10.55
N THR A 35 -1.62 -22.56 -9.59
CA THR A 35 -0.25 -23.03 -9.85
C THR A 35 -0.23 -24.25 -10.79
N SER A 36 -1.14 -25.20 -10.59
CA SER A 36 -1.27 -26.37 -11.47
C SER A 36 -1.79 -26.00 -12.85
N ALA A 37 -2.73 -25.07 -12.94
CA ALA A 37 -3.23 -24.56 -14.22
C ALA A 37 -2.12 -23.86 -15.01
N LEU A 38 -1.33 -22.99 -14.36
CA LEU A 38 -0.18 -22.32 -15.01
C LEU A 38 0.89 -23.31 -15.48
N ARG A 39 1.11 -24.40 -14.74
CA ARG A 39 2.01 -25.47 -15.20
C ARG A 39 1.52 -26.08 -16.51
N GLN A 40 0.21 -26.25 -16.67
CA GLN A 40 -0.38 -26.74 -17.92
C GLN A 40 -0.28 -25.70 -19.04
N VAL A 41 -0.48 -24.40 -18.75
CA VAL A 41 -0.24 -23.30 -19.69
C VAL A 41 1.19 -23.37 -20.25
N ARG A 42 2.19 -23.48 -19.38
CA ARG A 42 3.63 -23.60 -19.77
C ARG A 42 3.85 -24.81 -20.68
N GLU A 43 3.25 -25.94 -20.36
CA GLU A 43 3.41 -27.17 -21.16
C GLU A 43 2.82 -26.99 -22.57
N TRP A 44 1.62 -26.43 -22.70
CA TRP A 44 1.00 -26.17 -24.00
C TRP A 44 1.82 -25.18 -24.83
N ARG A 45 2.32 -24.12 -24.21
CA ARG A 45 3.18 -23.15 -24.91
C ARG A 45 4.52 -23.75 -25.32
N ARG A 46 5.15 -24.51 -24.45
CA ARG A 46 6.44 -25.17 -24.70
C ARG A 46 6.37 -26.18 -25.86
N THR A 47 5.26 -26.92 -25.95
CA THR A 47 5.06 -27.95 -26.99
C THR A 47 4.50 -27.40 -28.30
N GLY A 48 4.11 -26.12 -28.35
CA GLY A 48 3.44 -25.55 -29.52
C GLY A 48 2.05 -26.15 -29.77
N ASP A 49 1.34 -26.51 -28.72
CA ASP A 49 0.00 -27.10 -28.80
C ASP A 49 -0.97 -26.14 -29.53
N ASN A 50 -1.81 -26.68 -30.40
CA ASN A 50 -2.75 -25.88 -31.19
C ASN A 50 -3.75 -25.08 -30.33
N ARG A 51 -3.99 -25.50 -29.09
CA ARG A 51 -4.85 -24.79 -28.11
C ARG A 51 -4.32 -23.40 -27.75
N VAL A 52 -3.04 -23.11 -27.95
CA VAL A 52 -2.47 -21.77 -27.66
C VAL A 52 -2.73 -20.76 -28.78
N LEU A 53 -3.18 -21.15 -29.96
CA LEU A 53 -3.27 -20.27 -31.14
C LEU A 53 -4.20 -19.06 -30.95
N GLY A 54 -5.27 -19.20 -30.19
CA GLY A 54 -6.24 -18.12 -29.89
C GLY A 54 -6.09 -17.52 -28.49
N GLY A 55 -5.04 -17.90 -27.76
CA GLY A 55 -4.86 -17.56 -26.36
C GLY A 55 -5.25 -18.69 -25.40
N ILE A 56 -4.95 -18.51 -24.13
CA ILE A 56 -5.30 -19.47 -23.08
C ILE A 56 -6.12 -18.73 -22.02
N THR A 57 -7.25 -19.33 -21.62
CA THR A 57 -8.04 -18.81 -20.50
C THR A 57 -8.06 -19.81 -19.36
N VAL A 58 -7.62 -19.36 -18.18
CA VAL A 58 -7.78 -20.10 -16.93
C VAL A 58 -9.06 -19.60 -16.25
N TYR A 59 -10.10 -20.42 -16.27
CA TYR A 59 -11.36 -20.14 -15.58
C TYR A 59 -11.29 -20.60 -14.13
N MET A 60 -11.45 -19.69 -13.19
CA MET A 60 -11.54 -19.98 -11.78
C MET A 60 -13.01 -19.97 -11.33
N GLU A 61 -13.51 -21.11 -10.87
CA GLU A 61 -14.84 -21.22 -10.26
C GLU A 61 -14.86 -20.45 -8.92
N GLY A 62 -16.06 -20.00 -8.52
CA GLY A 62 -16.24 -19.28 -7.27
C GLY A 62 -15.80 -20.06 -6.03
N GLY A 63 -15.23 -19.34 -5.07
CA GLY A 63 -14.79 -19.84 -3.80
C GLY A 63 -13.37 -19.36 -3.42
N VAL A 64 -12.92 -19.81 -2.26
CA VAL A 64 -11.65 -19.38 -1.68
C VAL A 64 -10.53 -20.35 -2.04
N TYR A 65 -9.50 -19.81 -2.68
CA TYR A 65 -8.25 -20.50 -3.00
C TYR A 65 -7.19 -20.11 -1.97
N SER A 66 -7.07 -20.91 -0.91
CA SER A 66 -6.10 -20.66 0.16
C SER A 66 -4.67 -20.89 -0.32
N LEU A 67 -3.83 -19.87 -0.16
CA LEU A 67 -2.43 -19.89 -0.59
C LEU A 67 -1.51 -20.12 0.61
N TYR A 68 -0.54 -21.00 0.46
CA TYR A 68 0.53 -21.28 1.44
C TYR A 68 1.86 -20.63 1.06
N GLU A 69 1.95 -20.18 -0.16
CA GLU A 69 3.06 -19.44 -0.77
C GLU A 69 2.52 -18.63 -1.95
N PRO A 70 3.25 -17.62 -2.44
CA PRO A 70 2.84 -16.86 -3.62
C PRO A 70 2.68 -17.74 -4.86
N VAL A 71 1.72 -17.39 -5.71
CA VAL A 71 1.65 -17.91 -7.08
C VAL A 71 2.71 -17.21 -7.91
N PHE A 72 3.72 -17.96 -8.36
CA PHE A 72 4.81 -17.42 -9.19
C PHE A 72 4.46 -17.49 -10.68
N ILE A 73 4.43 -16.34 -11.33
CA ILE A 73 4.23 -16.19 -12.77
C ILE A 73 5.52 -15.71 -13.40
N ARG A 74 6.00 -16.43 -14.39
CA ARG A 74 7.33 -16.30 -14.98
C ARG A 74 7.24 -16.11 -16.50
N PRO A 75 8.32 -15.78 -17.19
CA PRO A 75 8.32 -15.62 -18.65
C PRO A 75 7.72 -16.79 -19.44
N GLU A 76 7.77 -18.01 -18.91
CA GLU A 76 7.18 -19.20 -19.50
C GLU A 76 5.64 -19.21 -19.49
N ASP A 77 5.02 -18.39 -18.64
CA ASP A 77 3.55 -18.21 -18.56
C ASP A 77 3.05 -17.13 -19.51
N SER A 78 3.96 -16.41 -20.14
CA SER A 78 3.64 -15.27 -21.02
C SER A 78 2.71 -15.64 -22.13
N GLY A 79 1.80 -14.72 -22.44
CA GLY A 79 1.10 -14.71 -23.70
C GLY A 79 1.85 -13.94 -24.80
N THR A 80 1.18 -13.78 -25.92
CA THR A 80 1.55 -12.85 -26.98
C THR A 80 0.35 -11.97 -27.31
N LYS A 81 0.53 -10.91 -28.08
CA LYS A 81 -0.59 -10.05 -28.50
C LYS A 81 -1.71 -10.84 -29.21
N GLY A 82 -1.38 -11.86 -29.99
CA GLY A 82 -2.35 -12.71 -30.67
C GLY A 82 -2.79 -13.95 -29.88
N SER A 83 -2.14 -14.22 -28.74
CA SER A 83 -2.39 -15.39 -27.90
C SER A 83 -2.12 -15.02 -26.42
N PRO A 84 -2.96 -14.18 -25.79
CA PRO A 84 -2.78 -13.79 -24.40
C PRO A 84 -3.00 -14.96 -23.44
N THR A 85 -2.50 -14.83 -22.21
CA THR A 85 -2.88 -15.68 -21.08
C THR A 85 -3.85 -14.89 -20.20
N VAL A 86 -5.07 -15.38 -20.02
CA VAL A 86 -6.12 -14.74 -19.23
C VAL A 86 -6.46 -15.62 -18.03
N ILE A 87 -6.43 -15.05 -16.85
CA ILE A 87 -6.85 -15.69 -15.59
C ILE A 87 -8.12 -14.95 -15.15
N ARG A 88 -9.25 -15.64 -15.10
CA ARG A 88 -10.52 -14.97 -14.81
C ARG A 88 -11.44 -15.80 -13.92
N SER A 89 -12.22 -15.12 -13.08
CA SER A 89 -13.35 -15.75 -12.42
C SER A 89 -14.47 -16.07 -13.41
N VAL A 90 -15.18 -17.15 -13.18
CA VAL A 90 -16.41 -17.46 -13.89
C VAL A 90 -17.41 -16.32 -13.67
N ARG A 91 -18.10 -15.91 -14.74
CA ARG A 91 -19.02 -14.76 -14.67
C ARG A 91 -20.13 -15.00 -13.65
N GLY A 92 -20.30 -14.06 -12.71
CA GLY A 92 -21.29 -14.14 -11.64
C GLY A 92 -20.82 -14.98 -10.44
N GLU A 93 -19.56 -15.37 -10.41
CA GLU A 93 -18.93 -16.07 -9.30
C GLU A 93 -17.74 -15.27 -8.79
N ASP A 94 -17.42 -15.39 -7.48
CA ASP A 94 -16.31 -14.71 -6.85
C ASP A 94 -15.17 -15.71 -6.58
N ALA A 95 -14.09 -15.63 -7.33
CA ALA A 95 -12.86 -16.39 -7.10
C ALA A 95 -11.89 -15.55 -6.26
N VAL A 96 -11.58 -16.03 -5.06
CA VAL A 96 -10.76 -15.32 -4.07
C VAL A 96 -9.41 -16.01 -3.90
N LEU A 97 -8.32 -15.38 -4.32
CA LEU A 97 -6.96 -15.77 -3.94
C LEU A 97 -6.67 -15.22 -2.54
N SER A 98 -6.51 -16.09 -1.57
CA SER A 98 -6.48 -15.74 -0.15
C SER A 98 -5.22 -16.21 0.56
N GLY A 99 -4.54 -15.30 1.28
CA GLY A 99 -3.51 -15.64 2.24
C GLY A 99 -4.03 -15.87 3.67
N GLY A 100 -5.36 -15.90 3.83
CA GLY A 100 -6.04 -16.00 5.11
C GLY A 100 -6.06 -17.41 5.70
N VAL A 101 -5.97 -17.48 7.01
CA VAL A 101 -6.10 -18.69 7.83
C VAL A 101 -7.26 -18.50 8.81
N PRO A 102 -8.29 -19.35 8.77
CA PRO A 102 -9.42 -19.23 9.68
C PRO A 102 -9.03 -19.63 11.11
N ILE A 103 -9.44 -18.82 12.08
CA ILE A 103 -9.30 -19.11 13.51
C ILE A 103 -10.63 -19.70 14.01
N ARG A 104 -10.55 -20.84 14.68
CA ARG A 104 -11.70 -21.62 15.12
C ARG A 104 -11.61 -21.99 16.60
N ASN A 105 -12.65 -22.65 17.11
CA ASN A 105 -12.70 -23.19 18.46
C ASN A 105 -12.53 -22.13 19.56
N TRP A 106 -13.16 -20.98 19.36
CA TRP A 106 -13.18 -19.91 20.32
C TRP A 106 -13.81 -20.33 21.66
N LYS A 107 -13.20 -19.93 22.77
CA LYS A 107 -13.67 -20.19 24.14
C LYS A 107 -13.86 -18.87 24.85
N LYS A 108 -14.99 -18.70 25.49
CA LYS A 108 -15.30 -17.49 26.27
C LYS A 108 -14.49 -17.44 27.56
N GLN A 109 -13.85 -16.32 27.83
CA GLN A 109 -13.10 -16.04 29.06
C GLN A 109 -13.48 -14.64 29.59
N GLY A 110 -14.48 -14.57 30.46
CA GLY A 110 -15.04 -13.30 30.90
C GLY A 110 -15.70 -12.54 29.74
N LYS A 111 -15.25 -11.31 29.49
CA LYS A 111 -15.68 -10.50 28.35
C LYS A 111 -14.96 -10.83 27.04
N LEU A 112 -13.84 -11.52 27.13
CA LEU A 112 -13.00 -11.89 25.99
C LEU A 112 -13.35 -13.28 25.45
N TRP A 113 -12.97 -13.52 24.21
CA TRP A 113 -12.91 -14.82 23.60
C TRP A 113 -11.47 -15.15 23.24
N VAL A 114 -11.10 -16.42 23.40
CA VAL A 114 -9.72 -16.88 23.23
C VAL A 114 -9.71 -18.10 22.32
N ALA A 115 -8.81 -18.10 21.35
CA ALA A 115 -8.59 -19.24 20.46
C ALA A 115 -7.10 -19.56 20.34
N ASP A 116 -6.80 -20.80 19.97
CA ASP A 116 -5.46 -21.21 19.62
C ASP A 116 -5.11 -20.74 18.20
N VAL A 117 -3.94 -20.12 18.03
CA VAL A 117 -3.40 -19.78 16.73
C VAL A 117 -2.72 -21.03 16.14
N PRO A 118 -3.10 -21.46 14.93
CA PRO A 118 -2.54 -22.67 14.33
C PRO A 118 -1.07 -22.49 13.93
N MET A 119 -0.43 -23.60 13.66
CA MET A 119 0.86 -23.60 12.94
C MET A 119 0.60 -23.38 11.46
N PHE A 120 1.50 -22.65 10.80
CA PHE A 120 1.47 -22.44 9.35
C PHE A 120 2.83 -22.84 8.75
N ASN A 121 2.82 -23.75 7.79
CA ASN A 121 4.05 -24.29 7.18
C ASN A 121 5.07 -24.79 8.22
N GLY A 122 4.59 -25.43 9.30
CA GLY A 122 5.43 -25.97 10.37
C GLY A 122 6.02 -24.94 11.34
N ARG A 123 5.60 -23.67 11.28
CA ARG A 123 6.05 -22.58 12.16
C ARG A 123 4.87 -21.96 12.91
N PRO A 124 5.07 -21.39 14.12
CA PRO A 124 4.06 -20.54 14.74
C PRO A 124 3.65 -19.43 13.78
N LEU A 125 2.34 -19.28 13.56
CA LEU A 125 1.81 -18.19 12.75
C LEU A 125 1.85 -16.91 13.56
N ASP A 126 2.38 -15.84 12.94
CA ASP A 126 2.35 -14.48 13.44
C ASP A 126 1.77 -13.55 12.39
N PHE A 127 1.07 -12.49 12.83
CA PHE A 127 0.30 -11.59 11.95
C PHE A 127 0.05 -10.25 12.64
N ARG A 128 -0.32 -9.26 11.84
CA ARG A 128 -0.63 -7.91 12.33
C ARG A 128 -2.09 -7.53 12.18
N GLN A 129 -2.91 -8.34 11.51
CA GLN A 129 -4.32 -8.06 11.23
C GLN A 129 -5.21 -9.23 11.64
N LEU A 130 -6.46 -8.90 11.95
CA LEU A 130 -7.57 -9.85 12.18
C LEU A 130 -8.83 -9.27 11.53
N TRP A 131 -9.58 -10.10 10.84
CA TRP A 131 -10.92 -9.78 10.36
C TRP A 131 -11.93 -10.72 10.99
N VAL A 132 -13.05 -10.17 11.43
CA VAL A 132 -14.17 -10.92 11.99
C VAL A 132 -15.42 -10.56 11.19
N ASP A 133 -16.05 -11.57 10.58
CA ASP A 133 -17.19 -11.41 9.67
C ASP A 133 -16.93 -10.32 8.58
N GLY A 134 -15.73 -10.36 7.97
CA GLY A 134 -15.29 -9.42 6.95
C GLY A 134 -14.93 -8.02 7.46
N GLN A 135 -15.10 -7.72 8.74
CA GLN A 135 -14.72 -6.45 9.35
C GLN A 135 -13.34 -6.52 9.99
N LYS A 136 -12.45 -5.58 9.66
CA LYS A 136 -11.14 -5.46 10.29
C LYS A 136 -11.29 -5.18 11.78
N ALA A 137 -10.66 -5.98 12.61
CA ALA A 137 -10.59 -5.80 14.05
C ALA A 137 -9.38 -4.91 14.41
N THR A 138 -9.52 -4.14 15.48
CA THR A 138 -8.48 -3.23 15.95
C THR A 138 -7.45 -3.97 16.77
N ARG A 139 -6.16 -3.82 16.46
CA ARG A 139 -5.10 -4.32 17.34
C ARG A 139 -5.11 -3.52 18.63
N ALA A 140 -5.17 -4.17 19.79
CA ALA A 140 -5.30 -3.54 21.10
C ALA A 140 -4.39 -2.33 21.25
N ARG A 141 -4.96 -1.18 21.64
CA ARG A 141 -4.27 0.12 21.72
C ARG A 141 -4.87 0.98 22.84
N ASP A 142 -4.12 1.99 23.27
CA ASP A 142 -4.51 2.87 24.38
C ASP A 142 -5.33 4.10 23.96
N VAL A 143 -5.84 4.13 22.73
CA VAL A 143 -6.62 5.25 22.19
C VAL A 143 -7.78 4.75 21.34
N GLU A 144 -8.98 5.24 21.61
CA GLU A 144 -10.18 5.02 20.75
C GLU A 144 -10.33 6.17 19.75
N ASP A 145 -10.30 7.39 20.24
CA ASP A 145 -10.37 8.61 19.45
C ASP A 145 -8.97 9.22 19.33
N PHE A 146 -8.47 9.30 18.09
CA PHE A 146 -7.13 9.81 17.80
C PHE A 146 -6.94 11.28 18.18
N GLU A 147 -7.99 12.07 18.34
CA GLU A 147 -7.87 13.43 18.88
C GLU A 147 -7.35 13.43 20.33
N ASN A 148 -7.46 12.31 21.04
CA ASN A 148 -6.98 12.12 22.41
C ASN A 148 -5.59 11.42 22.49
N MET A 149 -4.86 11.29 21.39
CA MET A 149 -3.51 10.73 21.42
C MET A 149 -2.61 11.46 22.40
N HIS A 150 -1.70 10.71 23.02
CA HIS A 150 -0.62 11.29 23.82
C HIS A 150 0.32 12.12 22.96
N ARG A 151 1.06 13.04 23.60
CA ARG A 151 2.11 13.82 22.95
C ARG A 151 3.44 13.59 23.62
N ILE A 152 4.53 13.54 22.83
CA ILE A 152 5.88 13.43 23.39
C ILE A 152 6.21 14.70 24.18
N CYS A 153 7.09 14.57 25.20
CA CYS A 153 7.59 15.70 25.96
C CYS A 153 8.86 16.29 25.33
N SER A 154 9.81 15.42 24.96
CA SER A 154 11.08 15.82 24.35
C SER A 154 11.77 14.63 23.68
N VAL A 155 12.82 14.92 22.93
CA VAL A 155 13.63 13.96 22.19
C VAL A 155 15.09 14.13 22.57
N ASP A 156 15.78 13.03 22.86
CA ASP A 156 17.24 12.98 22.97
C ASP A 156 17.81 12.05 21.89
N GLU A 157 18.25 12.65 20.80
CA GLU A 157 18.80 11.93 19.63
C GLU A 157 20.09 11.18 19.98
N LYS A 158 20.90 11.71 20.91
CA LYS A 158 22.19 11.10 21.28
C LYS A 158 22.03 9.78 22.04
N THR A 159 21.01 9.70 22.88
CA THR A 159 20.71 8.50 23.67
C THR A 159 19.57 7.68 23.09
N GLU A 160 19.09 8.04 21.89
CA GLU A 160 17.97 7.39 21.19
C GLU A 160 16.74 7.23 22.12
N THR A 161 16.32 8.35 22.75
CA THR A 161 15.29 8.32 23.78
C THR A 161 14.17 9.31 23.48
N LEU A 162 12.93 8.85 23.54
CA LEU A 162 11.75 9.72 23.61
C LEU A 162 11.30 9.85 25.06
N TYR A 163 11.08 11.08 25.49
CA TYR A 163 10.46 11.37 26.78
C TYR A 163 8.96 11.60 26.56
N VAL A 164 8.13 10.90 27.32
CA VAL A 164 6.67 10.94 27.23
C VAL A 164 6.08 11.18 28.63
N PRO A 165 4.81 11.59 28.76
CA PRO A 165 4.14 11.64 30.07
C PRO A 165 4.16 10.27 30.75
N ALA A 166 4.51 10.18 32.03
CA ALA A 166 4.54 8.92 32.77
C ALA A 166 3.18 8.21 32.79
N ALA A 167 2.09 9.00 32.74
CA ALA A 167 0.74 8.49 32.66
C ALA A 167 0.49 7.64 31.39
N ALA A 168 1.09 8.00 30.26
CA ALA A 168 0.89 7.32 28.98
C ALA A 168 1.41 5.87 28.98
N VAL A 169 2.43 5.56 29.76
CA VAL A 169 3.04 4.22 29.80
C VAL A 169 2.55 3.36 30.97
N ARG A 170 1.63 3.88 31.80
CA ARG A 170 1.17 3.21 33.03
C ARG A 170 0.52 1.85 32.78
N GLN A 171 -0.26 1.72 31.72
CA GLN A 171 -0.95 0.47 31.43
C GLN A 171 0.03 -0.64 31.03
N ILE A 172 1.05 -0.33 30.23
CA ILE A 172 2.00 -1.31 29.69
C ILE A 172 3.18 -1.60 30.63
N THR A 173 3.30 -0.90 31.75
CA THR A 173 4.38 -1.09 32.74
C THR A 173 3.83 -1.60 34.09
N ASP A 174 4.66 -2.32 34.83
CA ASP A 174 4.41 -2.55 36.25
C ASP A 174 4.63 -1.25 37.03
N GLY A 175 4.21 -1.17 38.28
CA GLY A 175 4.39 0.04 39.08
C GLY A 175 5.86 0.49 39.31
N LYS A 176 6.84 -0.27 38.80
CA LYS A 176 8.28 0.01 38.85
C LYS A 176 8.88 0.40 37.50
N GLY A 177 8.05 0.38 36.42
CA GLY A 177 8.45 0.76 35.08
C GLY A 177 8.93 -0.40 34.19
N ALA A 178 8.93 -1.65 34.66
CA ALA A 178 9.21 -2.80 33.79
C ALA A 178 8.02 -3.07 32.85
N LEU A 179 8.32 -3.34 31.57
CA LEU A 179 7.32 -3.68 30.58
C LEU A 179 6.60 -5.00 30.97
N LYS A 180 5.28 -5.00 30.91
CA LYS A 180 4.44 -6.17 31.07
C LYS A 180 4.44 -7.04 29.82
N SER A 181 4.54 -6.42 28.64
CA SER A 181 4.67 -7.08 27.35
C SER A 181 5.93 -6.62 26.63
N ARG A 182 6.75 -7.58 26.21
CA ARG A 182 7.96 -7.30 25.39
C ARG A 182 7.64 -6.97 23.93
N TYR A 183 6.38 -7.09 23.54
CA TYR A 183 5.90 -6.87 22.18
C TYR A 183 5.16 -5.55 22.02
N ALA A 184 5.09 -4.72 23.07
CA ALA A 184 4.48 -3.39 23.01
C ALA A 184 5.17 -2.53 21.94
N GLU A 185 4.37 -1.82 21.18
CA GLU A 185 4.79 -0.93 20.10
C GLU A 185 4.28 0.49 20.36
N MET A 186 5.01 1.48 19.87
CA MET A 186 4.58 2.87 19.79
C MET A 186 4.34 3.23 18.33
N VAL A 187 3.18 3.76 18.03
CA VAL A 187 2.89 4.40 16.75
C VAL A 187 3.08 5.89 16.95
N LEU A 188 4.13 6.44 16.34
CA LEU A 188 4.54 7.82 16.49
C LEU A 188 4.16 8.61 15.24
N HIS A 189 3.26 9.59 15.43
CA HIS A 189 2.87 10.52 14.37
C HIS A 189 4.01 11.52 14.13
N GLN A 190 4.45 11.60 12.88
CA GLN A 190 5.48 12.53 12.46
C GLN A 190 4.90 13.52 11.45
N MET A 191 5.69 14.11 10.59
CA MET A 191 5.21 15.17 9.69
C MET A 191 4.20 14.62 8.66
N TRP A 192 4.62 13.75 7.76
CA TRP A 192 3.81 13.17 6.68
C TRP A 192 3.73 11.64 6.74
N CYS A 193 4.09 11.05 7.86
CA CYS A 193 4.04 9.60 8.06
C CYS A 193 3.95 9.22 9.54
N VAL A 194 3.77 7.93 9.81
CA VAL A 194 3.82 7.35 11.14
C VAL A 194 4.94 6.33 11.24
N ALA A 195 5.74 6.39 12.32
CA ALA A 195 6.72 5.36 12.63
C ALA A 195 6.14 4.31 13.58
N ASN A 196 6.41 3.03 13.32
CA ASN A 196 6.08 1.92 14.20
C ASN A 196 7.36 1.44 14.90
N LEU A 197 7.47 1.71 16.21
CA LEU A 197 8.67 1.49 16.99
C LEU A 197 8.41 0.45 18.09
N ARG A 198 9.18 -0.65 18.09
CA ARG A 198 9.07 -1.70 19.13
C ARG A 198 9.71 -1.20 20.42
N ILE A 199 8.97 -1.16 21.52
CA ILE A 199 9.46 -0.65 22.80
C ILE A 199 10.39 -1.68 23.45
N ARG A 200 11.64 -1.30 23.69
CA ARG A 200 12.64 -2.11 24.37
C ARG A 200 12.61 -1.92 25.89
N SER A 201 12.46 -0.69 26.33
CA SER A 201 12.47 -0.36 27.76
C SER A 201 11.76 0.95 28.05
N VAL A 202 11.20 1.03 29.24
CA VAL A 202 10.61 2.24 29.81
C VAL A 202 11.28 2.50 31.16
N GLN A 203 11.60 3.76 31.46
CA GLN A 203 12.08 4.20 32.76
C GLN A 203 11.26 5.39 33.23
N VAL A 204 10.49 5.22 34.28
CA VAL A 204 9.67 6.31 34.85
C VAL A 204 10.56 7.26 35.63
N LEU A 205 10.43 8.57 35.37
CA LEU A 205 11.25 9.68 35.92
C LEU A 205 10.31 10.79 36.43
N GLY A 206 9.65 10.54 37.56
CA GLY A 206 8.64 11.46 38.07
C GLY A 206 7.40 11.50 37.18
N ASP A 207 7.06 12.67 36.64
CA ASP A 207 5.92 12.89 35.77
C ASP A 207 6.17 12.52 34.31
N SER A 208 7.41 12.17 33.96
CA SER A 208 7.79 11.72 32.63
C SER A 208 8.32 10.29 32.64
N ALA A 209 8.45 9.69 31.46
CA ALA A 209 9.06 8.40 31.24
C ALA A 209 9.99 8.45 30.03
N ALA A 210 11.17 7.87 30.17
CA ALA A 210 12.11 7.66 29.08
C ALA A 210 11.78 6.34 28.37
N VAL A 211 11.43 6.39 27.08
CA VAL A 211 11.12 5.24 26.24
C VAL A 211 12.25 5.03 25.24
N ARG A 212 12.76 3.81 25.19
CA ARG A 212 13.78 3.38 24.22
C ARG A 212 13.28 2.22 23.40
N PHE A 213 13.75 2.11 22.16
CA PHE A 213 13.26 1.18 21.17
C PHE A 213 14.29 0.10 20.83
N HIS A 214 13.84 -0.95 20.15
CA HIS A 214 14.71 -1.99 19.64
C HIS A 214 15.53 -1.48 18.44
N GLN A 215 16.59 -2.19 18.11
CA GLN A 215 17.36 -1.99 16.89
C GLN A 215 16.82 -2.88 15.75
N PRO A 216 16.89 -2.47 14.48
CA PRO A 216 17.62 -1.28 13.96
C PRO A 216 16.81 0.03 13.99
N GLU A 217 15.48 -0.05 14.21
CA GLU A 217 14.57 1.10 14.06
C GLU A 217 14.93 2.28 14.99
N SER A 218 15.44 2.01 16.19
CA SER A 218 15.85 3.07 17.12
C SER A 218 16.92 3.96 16.50
N ARG A 219 18.04 3.38 16.09
CA ARG A 219 19.12 4.14 15.45
C ARG A 219 18.64 4.91 14.22
N ILE A 220 17.90 4.25 13.34
CA ILE A 220 17.42 4.87 12.09
C ILE A 220 16.51 6.07 12.40
N GLN A 221 15.58 5.92 13.35
CA GLN A 221 14.63 6.96 13.73
C GLN A 221 15.33 8.24 14.26
N PHE A 222 16.41 8.08 15.02
CA PHE A 222 17.11 9.20 15.64
C PHE A 222 18.27 9.75 14.81
N GLU A 223 18.84 8.97 13.89
CA GLU A 223 19.88 9.44 12.96
C GLU A 223 19.29 10.16 11.74
N HIS A 224 18.09 9.77 11.29
CA HIS A 224 17.50 10.31 10.08
C HIS A 224 16.76 11.63 10.38
N PRO A 225 17.09 12.73 9.69
CA PRO A 225 16.55 14.05 10.06
C PRO A 225 15.11 14.29 9.58
N TRP A 226 14.60 13.53 8.59
CA TRP A 226 13.28 13.71 7.99
C TRP A 226 12.64 12.38 7.55
N PRO A 227 11.36 12.13 7.85
CA PRO A 227 10.55 12.81 8.85
C PRO A 227 11.03 12.51 10.26
N ARG A 228 10.76 13.40 11.21
CA ARG A 228 11.22 13.27 12.60
C ARG A 228 10.12 13.57 13.61
N PRO A 229 10.31 13.14 14.89
CA PRO A 229 9.46 13.60 15.97
C PRO A 229 9.61 15.12 16.15
N MET A 230 8.50 15.82 16.21
CA MET A 230 8.47 17.28 16.36
C MET A 230 8.23 17.67 17.81
N VAL A 231 9.02 18.62 18.29
CA VAL A 231 8.82 19.29 19.58
C VAL A 231 8.64 20.78 19.31
N THR A 232 7.51 21.31 19.70
CA THR A 232 7.09 22.68 19.39
C THR A 232 6.94 23.51 20.66
N THR A 233 6.91 24.83 20.51
CA THR A 233 6.71 25.76 21.63
C THR A 233 5.23 26.04 21.93
N ASP A 234 4.34 25.65 21.05
CA ASP A 234 2.89 25.87 21.13
C ASP A 234 2.10 24.64 21.61
N GLY A 235 2.81 23.55 21.97
CA GLY A 235 2.20 22.34 22.48
C GLY A 235 1.76 21.32 21.43
N HIS A 236 2.01 21.59 20.14
CA HIS A 236 1.74 20.65 19.03
C HIS A 236 2.88 19.65 18.81
N ASN A 237 3.45 19.11 19.90
CA ASN A 237 4.44 18.04 19.81
C ASN A 237 3.86 16.82 19.09
N SER A 238 4.71 16.00 18.46
CA SER A 238 4.28 14.76 17.83
C SER A 238 3.39 13.92 18.72
N ALA A 239 2.24 13.54 18.18
CA ALA A 239 1.29 12.67 18.85
C ALA A 239 1.74 11.20 18.75
N PHE A 240 1.30 10.36 19.67
CA PHE A 240 1.56 8.93 19.62
C PHE A 240 0.48 8.15 20.35
N TYR A 241 0.40 6.87 20.05
CA TYR A 241 -0.34 5.90 20.85
C TYR A 241 0.45 4.60 21.01
N LEU A 242 0.06 3.81 21.99
CA LEU A 242 0.66 2.51 22.30
C LEU A 242 -0.24 1.39 21.79
N THR A 243 0.37 0.31 21.32
CA THR A 243 -0.37 -0.83 20.80
C THR A 243 0.35 -2.14 21.10
N ASN A 244 -0.33 -3.25 20.78
CA ASN A 244 0.21 -4.60 20.90
C ASN A 244 0.63 -5.01 22.31
N ALA A 245 -0.20 -4.67 23.29
CA ALA A 245 -0.08 -5.17 24.64
C ALA A 245 -1.45 -5.65 25.14
N ARG A 246 -1.45 -6.77 25.87
CA ARG A 246 -2.71 -7.35 26.37
C ARG A 246 -3.48 -6.42 27.31
N GLU A 247 -2.75 -5.60 28.05
CA GLU A 247 -3.28 -4.63 29.00
C GLU A 247 -4.10 -3.51 28.34
N LEU A 248 -3.93 -3.35 27.02
CA LEU A 248 -4.66 -2.39 26.19
C LEU A 248 -5.93 -2.98 25.56
N LEU A 249 -6.22 -4.27 25.80
CA LEU A 249 -7.37 -4.97 25.24
C LEU A 249 -8.60 -4.70 26.11
N ASP A 250 -9.25 -3.57 25.94
CA ASP A 250 -10.33 -3.11 26.81
C ASP A 250 -11.59 -2.61 26.09
N VAL A 251 -11.53 -2.41 24.77
CA VAL A 251 -12.64 -1.93 23.92
C VAL A 251 -13.18 -3.05 23.01
N PRO A 252 -14.52 -3.13 22.79
CA PRO A 252 -15.09 -4.06 21.81
C PRO A 252 -14.53 -3.86 20.40
N GLY A 253 -14.22 -4.96 19.72
CA GLY A 253 -13.58 -4.97 18.40
C GLY A 253 -12.06 -5.04 18.45
N GLU A 254 -11.46 -5.03 19.62
CA GLU A 254 -10.02 -5.16 19.78
C GLU A 254 -9.56 -6.60 19.92
N TRP A 255 -8.31 -6.83 19.51
CA TRP A 255 -7.64 -8.13 19.63
C TRP A 255 -6.17 -8.01 20.06
N TYR A 256 -5.67 -9.08 20.66
CA TYR A 256 -4.27 -9.24 21.03
C TYR A 256 -3.81 -10.68 20.76
N HIS A 257 -2.66 -10.84 20.10
CA HIS A 257 -2.00 -12.13 19.90
C HIS A 257 -0.84 -12.27 20.88
N ASP A 258 -0.99 -13.21 21.80
CA ASP A 258 0.10 -13.68 22.65
C ASP A 258 0.93 -14.72 21.86
N ILE A 259 2.02 -14.27 21.28
CA ILE A 259 2.90 -15.08 20.42
C ILE A 259 3.55 -16.22 21.22
N ASP A 260 3.90 -15.98 22.49
CA ASP A 260 4.58 -16.94 23.34
C ASP A 260 3.70 -18.13 23.68
N THR A 261 2.42 -17.89 23.94
CA THR A 261 1.44 -18.94 24.24
C THR A 261 0.61 -19.34 23.02
N ARG A 262 0.77 -18.67 21.89
CA ARG A 262 -0.03 -18.84 20.67
C ARG A 262 -1.53 -18.72 20.92
N LYS A 263 -1.93 -17.73 21.74
CA LYS A 263 -3.31 -17.45 22.03
C LYS A 263 -3.74 -16.13 21.40
N LEU A 264 -4.82 -16.16 20.66
CA LEU A 264 -5.48 -14.98 20.14
C LEU A 264 -6.64 -14.62 21.06
N TYR A 265 -6.62 -13.40 21.60
CA TYR A 265 -7.66 -12.83 22.44
C TYR A 265 -8.42 -11.81 21.62
N TYR A 266 -9.74 -11.86 21.71
CA TYR A 266 -10.62 -10.92 21.02
C TYR A 266 -11.73 -10.45 21.96
N TYR A 267 -12.02 -9.16 21.95
CA TYR A 267 -13.17 -8.58 22.61
C TYR A 267 -14.27 -8.33 21.57
N PRO A 268 -15.30 -9.18 21.47
CA PRO A 268 -16.32 -9.06 20.43
C PRO A 268 -17.05 -7.74 20.46
N ARG A 269 -17.41 -7.26 19.27
CA ARG A 269 -18.34 -6.16 19.11
C ARG A 269 -19.74 -6.58 19.55
N GLU A 270 -20.61 -5.60 19.78
CA GLU A 270 -22.00 -5.89 20.11
C GLU A 270 -22.67 -6.69 18.97
N GLY A 271 -23.33 -7.78 19.34
CA GLY A 271 -24.02 -8.66 18.38
C GLY A 271 -23.17 -9.74 17.74
N GLU A 272 -21.83 -9.71 17.87
CA GLU A 272 -20.95 -10.77 17.33
C GLU A 272 -21.05 -12.06 18.16
N ASN A 273 -21.24 -13.17 17.46
CA ASN A 273 -21.23 -14.50 18.07
C ASN A 273 -19.99 -15.30 17.61
N MET A 274 -18.96 -15.34 18.45
CA MET A 274 -17.69 -16.02 18.13
C MET A 274 -17.78 -17.54 17.96
N GLN A 275 -18.90 -18.17 18.25
CA GLN A 275 -19.10 -19.59 17.94
C GLN A 275 -19.42 -19.81 16.45
N SER A 276 -19.98 -18.80 15.79
CA SER A 276 -20.35 -18.85 14.37
C SER A 276 -19.63 -17.82 13.51
N ALA A 277 -19.02 -16.80 14.11
CA ALA A 277 -18.30 -15.75 13.38
C ALA A 277 -17.11 -16.32 12.59
N GLU A 278 -16.93 -15.83 11.38
CA GLU A 278 -15.76 -16.12 10.58
C GLU A 278 -14.62 -15.19 10.99
N ALA A 279 -13.61 -15.74 11.67
CA ALA A 279 -12.41 -14.99 12.07
C ALA A 279 -11.23 -15.45 11.21
N ILE A 280 -10.58 -14.50 10.52
CA ILE A 280 -9.49 -14.76 9.58
C ILE A 280 -8.26 -13.94 9.98
N VAL A 281 -7.10 -14.58 10.04
CA VAL A 281 -5.80 -13.93 10.17
C VAL A 281 -4.96 -14.19 8.92
N PRO A 282 -4.15 -13.25 8.46
CA PRO A 282 -3.33 -13.42 7.27
C PRO A 282 -2.03 -14.16 7.62
N ALA A 283 -1.52 -14.97 6.68
CA ALA A 283 -0.33 -15.80 6.89
C ALA A 283 0.83 -15.50 5.93
N ILE A 284 0.56 -14.83 4.82
CA ILE A 284 1.57 -14.49 3.80
C ILE A 284 1.50 -13.02 3.42
N GLU A 285 2.60 -12.47 2.92
CA GLU A 285 2.71 -11.06 2.55
C GLU A 285 2.34 -10.79 1.09
N THR A 286 2.55 -11.79 0.22
CA THR A 286 2.32 -11.68 -1.23
C THR A 286 1.52 -12.89 -1.72
N LEU A 287 0.49 -12.63 -2.53
CA LEU A 287 -0.37 -13.67 -3.11
C LEU A 287 0.11 -14.07 -4.51
N VAL A 288 0.51 -13.09 -5.32
CA VAL A 288 0.97 -13.30 -6.69
C VAL A 288 2.24 -12.51 -6.95
N GLN A 289 3.24 -13.18 -7.50
CA GLN A 289 4.49 -12.58 -7.92
C GLN A 289 4.68 -12.82 -9.42
N ILE A 290 4.65 -11.74 -10.19
CA ILE A 290 4.85 -11.72 -11.63
C ILE A 290 6.24 -11.13 -11.87
N GLU A 291 7.20 -11.97 -12.28
CA GLU A 291 8.58 -11.54 -12.37
C GLU A 291 9.28 -12.15 -13.58
N GLY A 292 9.76 -11.27 -14.44
CA GLY A 292 10.65 -11.60 -15.54
C GLY A 292 12.07 -11.09 -15.33
N THR A 293 12.75 -10.85 -16.43
CA THR A 293 14.01 -10.10 -16.49
C THR A 293 13.93 -9.07 -17.61
N LEU A 294 14.84 -8.10 -17.67
CA LEU A 294 14.88 -7.11 -18.77
C LEU A 294 14.94 -7.77 -20.16
N ASP A 295 15.62 -8.92 -20.27
CA ASP A 295 15.77 -9.63 -21.54
C ASP A 295 14.67 -10.67 -21.79
N ARG A 296 13.98 -11.11 -20.75
CA ARG A 296 12.87 -12.06 -20.81
C ARG A 296 11.73 -11.61 -19.88
N PRO A 297 11.00 -10.56 -20.23
CA PRO A 297 9.88 -10.10 -19.41
C PRO A 297 8.70 -11.09 -19.47
N VAL A 298 7.85 -11.05 -18.41
CA VAL A 298 6.52 -11.67 -18.49
C VAL A 298 5.63 -10.76 -19.32
N THR A 299 4.91 -11.31 -20.31
CA THR A 299 4.13 -10.47 -21.22
C THR A 299 2.71 -10.98 -21.50
N ASN A 300 1.81 -10.04 -21.84
CA ASN A 300 0.45 -10.29 -22.30
C ASN A 300 -0.33 -11.25 -21.38
N LEU A 301 -0.40 -10.86 -20.12
CA LEU A 301 -1.13 -11.53 -19.05
C LEU A 301 -2.27 -10.64 -18.57
N ARG A 302 -3.44 -11.22 -18.31
CA ARG A 302 -4.59 -10.48 -17.80
C ARG A 302 -5.26 -11.23 -16.66
N PHE A 303 -5.56 -10.49 -15.60
CA PHE A 303 -6.47 -10.92 -14.53
C PHE A 303 -7.82 -10.22 -14.70
N GLU A 304 -8.90 -10.97 -14.62
CA GLU A 304 -10.26 -10.43 -14.71
C GLU A 304 -11.15 -10.96 -13.58
N ARG A 305 -11.77 -10.06 -12.82
CA ARG A 305 -12.73 -10.37 -11.75
C ARG A 305 -12.17 -11.34 -10.70
N ILE A 306 -10.92 -11.21 -10.34
CA ILE A 306 -10.28 -11.96 -9.25
C ILE A 306 -10.21 -11.06 -8.01
N THR A 307 -10.55 -11.62 -6.85
CA THR A 307 -10.34 -10.98 -5.56
C THR A 307 -9.02 -11.45 -4.97
N PHE A 308 -8.17 -10.51 -4.55
CA PHE A 308 -6.92 -10.71 -3.82
C PHE A 308 -7.13 -10.26 -2.38
N SER A 309 -7.00 -11.19 -1.40
CA SER A 309 -7.44 -10.90 -0.04
C SER A 309 -6.57 -11.55 1.03
N TYR A 310 -6.56 -10.94 2.22
CA TYR A 310 -5.93 -11.44 3.45
C TYR A 310 -4.41 -11.61 3.34
N THR A 311 -3.70 -10.50 3.28
CA THR A 311 -2.23 -10.48 3.43
C THR A 311 -1.82 -9.80 4.73
N THR A 312 -0.60 -10.03 5.17
CA THR A 312 0.04 -9.32 6.29
C THR A 312 1.32 -8.63 5.83
N TRP A 313 1.95 -7.89 6.74
CA TRP A 313 3.30 -7.38 6.57
C TRP A 313 4.00 -7.33 7.92
N MET A 314 4.95 -8.23 8.13
CA MET A 314 5.53 -8.47 9.44
C MET A 314 6.71 -7.57 9.79
N ARG A 315 7.23 -6.79 8.83
CA ARG A 315 8.37 -5.91 9.09
C ARG A 315 8.22 -5.03 10.33
N PRO A 316 7.09 -4.33 10.57
CA PRO A 316 6.95 -3.49 11.75
C PRO A 316 7.14 -4.24 13.07
N SER A 317 6.66 -5.48 13.17
CA SER A 317 6.85 -6.34 14.35
C SER A 317 8.23 -6.95 14.47
N VAL A 318 9.00 -7.06 13.37
CA VAL A 318 10.31 -7.74 13.34
C VAL A 318 11.49 -6.77 13.39
N LYS A 319 11.38 -5.61 12.72
CA LYS A 319 12.46 -4.63 12.55
C LYS A 319 12.02 -3.19 12.79
N GLY A 320 10.78 -2.99 13.26
CA GLY A 320 10.15 -1.67 13.28
C GLY A 320 9.89 -1.12 11.87
N HIS A 321 9.24 0.02 11.80
CA HIS A 321 8.97 0.73 10.56
C HIS A 321 9.28 2.21 10.74
N VAL A 322 10.30 2.69 10.04
CA VAL A 322 10.68 4.11 10.01
C VAL A 322 10.53 4.56 8.56
N PRO A 323 9.39 5.14 8.19
CA PRO A 323 9.12 5.52 6.81
C PRO A 323 9.85 6.78 6.38
N LEU A 324 10.12 6.90 5.08
CA LEU A 324 10.52 8.15 4.45
C LEU A 324 9.30 8.87 3.88
N GLN A 325 8.62 8.28 2.91
CA GLN A 325 7.42 8.82 2.25
C GLN A 325 6.74 7.73 1.41
N ALA A 326 5.43 7.82 1.22
CA ALA A 326 4.65 6.89 0.39
C ALA A 326 4.84 5.41 0.77
N GLY A 327 5.03 5.10 2.05
CA GLY A 327 5.28 3.75 2.55
C GLY A 327 6.71 3.22 2.32
N MET A 328 7.56 3.93 1.54
CA MET A 328 8.98 3.59 1.45
C MET A 328 9.63 3.82 2.80
N TYR A 329 10.44 2.85 3.26
CA TYR A 329 11.02 2.88 4.58
C TYR A 329 12.55 2.81 4.56
N LEU A 330 13.17 3.35 5.60
CA LEU A 330 14.61 3.35 5.77
C LEU A 330 15.09 1.98 6.26
N THR A 331 16.10 1.43 5.59
CA THR A 331 16.69 0.12 5.95
C THR A 331 17.99 0.27 6.69
N ASP A 332 18.72 1.34 6.45
CA ASP A 332 19.96 1.69 7.14
C ASP A 332 20.07 3.21 7.25
N GLY A 333 20.80 3.65 8.27
CA GLY A 333 21.19 5.03 8.45
C GLY A 333 22.03 5.51 7.29
N TYR A 334 22.02 6.78 7.16
CA TYR A 334 22.56 7.55 6.11
C TYR A 334 24.09 7.53 6.06
N ARG A 335 24.65 7.26 4.90
CA ARG A 335 26.08 7.46 4.62
C ARG A 335 26.24 8.35 3.41
N ILE A 336 26.60 9.60 3.66
CA ILE A 336 26.97 10.52 2.58
C ILE A 336 28.27 10.04 1.96
N ASP A 337 28.32 9.87 0.62
CA ASP A 337 29.60 9.83 -0.07
C ASP A 337 30.27 11.21 0.10
N PRO A 338 31.45 11.30 0.72
CA PRO A 338 32.17 12.57 0.90
C PRO A 338 32.48 13.28 -0.42
N LYS A 339 32.43 12.56 -1.54
CA LYS A 339 32.66 13.10 -2.89
C LYS A 339 31.43 13.75 -3.51
N MET A 340 30.23 13.51 -2.99
CA MET A 340 29.01 14.15 -3.47
C MET A 340 29.00 15.62 -3.06
N LYS A 341 28.88 16.51 -4.04
CA LYS A 341 28.66 17.93 -3.80
C LYS A 341 27.23 18.12 -3.28
N ARG A 342 27.12 18.49 -2.03
CA ARG A 342 25.89 18.79 -1.33
C ARG A 342 25.42 20.19 -1.68
N ASN A 343 24.53 20.35 -2.62
CA ASN A 343 24.07 21.67 -3.03
C ASN A 343 22.58 21.72 -3.30
N TYR A 344 21.78 21.22 -2.37
CA TYR A 344 20.41 21.64 -2.32
C TYR A 344 20.26 22.68 -1.20
N ARG A 345 19.94 23.94 -1.57
CA ARG A 345 19.78 25.10 -0.63
C ARG A 345 20.92 25.28 0.39
N ASN A 346 22.15 24.91 0.08
CA ASN A 346 23.28 24.93 1.02
C ASN A 346 23.10 24.03 2.26
N HIS A 347 22.12 23.14 2.28
CA HIS A 347 21.96 22.12 3.31
C HIS A 347 22.66 20.83 2.93
N PRO A 348 23.15 20.05 3.92
CA PRO A 348 23.48 18.65 3.69
C PRO A 348 22.26 17.95 3.07
N LEU A 349 22.49 16.95 2.24
CA LEU A 349 21.41 16.12 1.69
C LEU A 349 20.82 15.29 2.82
N ASP A 350 19.71 15.77 3.39
CA ASP A 350 19.21 15.31 4.69
C ASP A 350 18.22 14.13 4.58
N ASN A 351 17.70 13.84 3.37
CA ASN A 351 16.69 12.80 3.14
C ASN A 351 17.29 11.52 2.54
N GLN A 352 18.52 11.21 2.86
CA GLN A 352 19.20 10.07 2.26
C GLN A 352 19.18 8.86 3.16
N GLY A 353 18.89 7.74 2.58
CA GLY A 353 18.94 6.46 3.25
C GLY A 353 18.83 5.35 2.23
N TRP A 354 19.18 4.18 2.68
CA TRP A 354 18.87 2.97 1.94
C TRP A 354 17.38 2.68 2.12
N LEU A 355 16.63 2.71 1.03
CA LEU A 355 15.18 2.50 1.09
C LEU A 355 14.82 1.04 0.88
N GLY A 356 13.82 0.61 1.63
CA GLY A 356 13.07 -0.61 1.38
C GLY A 356 11.69 -0.27 0.85
N ARG A 357 11.14 -1.19 0.08
CA ARG A 357 9.81 -1.13 -0.49
C ARG A 357 8.86 -1.99 0.34
N PRO A 358 7.64 -1.53 0.67
CA PRO A 358 6.67 -2.34 1.39
C PRO A 358 6.25 -3.55 0.55
N ALA A 359 5.87 -4.65 1.21
CA ALA A 359 5.32 -5.81 0.53
C ALA A 359 4.01 -5.44 -0.19
N ALA A 360 3.68 -6.17 -1.25
CA ALA A 360 2.42 -6.03 -1.97
C ALA A 360 1.71 -7.38 -2.13
N ALA A 361 0.37 -7.35 -2.11
CA ALA A 361 -0.43 -8.55 -2.36
C ALA A 361 -0.19 -9.10 -3.77
N VAL A 362 -0.03 -8.21 -4.75
CA VAL A 362 0.39 -8.57 -6.11
C VAL A 362 1.59 -7.72 -6.49
N ARG A 363 2.72 -8.36 -6.80
CA ARG A 363 3.96 -7.72 -7.23
C ARG A 363 4.24 -8.03 -8.69
N VAL A 364 4.59 -7.01 -9.47
CA VAL A 364 4.91 -7.09 -10.89
C VAL A 364 6.27 -6.43 -11.15
N ALA A 365 7.23 -7.16 -11.72
CA ALA A 365 8.53 -6.63 -12.08
C ALA A 365 9.00 -7.22 -13.41
N ALA A 366 9.72 -6.42 -14.20
CA ALA A 366 10.24 -6.81 -15.51
C ALA A 366 9.16 -7.51 -16.36
N ALA A 367 8.13 -6.76 -16.74
CA ALA A 367 6.94 -7.30 -17.40
C ALA A 367 6.41 -6.33 -18.47
N GLY A 368 5.59 -6.84 -19.38
CA GLY A 368 4.98 -6.05 -20.45
C GLY A 368 3.52 -6.42 -20.72
N VAL A 369 2.63 -5.43 -20.74
CA VAL A 369 1.19 -5.60 -20.93
C VAL A 369 0.60 -6.60 -19.92
N ILE A 370 0.61 -6.18 -18.65
CA ILE A 370 -0.05 -6.89 -17.56
C ILE A 370 -1.31 -6.12 -17.19
N ASP A 371 -2.46 -6.73 -17.37
CA ASP A 371 -3.76 -6.09 -17.18
C ASP A 371 -4.46 -6.63 -15.93
N PHE A 372 -5.15 -5.74 -15.20
CA PHE A 372 -6.10 -6.08 -14.15
C PHE A 372 -7.43 -5.41 -14.47
N GLU A 373 -8.46 -6.22 -14.75
CA GLU A 373 -9.79 -5.72 -15.11
C GLU A 373 -10.85 -6.21 -14.12
N CYS A 374 -11.58 -5.29 -13.52
CA CYS A 374 -12.66 -5.56 -12.55
C CYS A 374 -12.19 -6.45 -11.37
N CYS A 375 -10.92 -6.35 -10.97
CA CYS A 375 -10.36 -7.09 -9.84
C CYS A 375 -10.60 -6.35 -8.53
N HIS A 376 -10.64 -7.10 -7.41
CA HIS A 376 -10.74 -6.53 -6.08
C HIS A 376 -9.46 -6.80 -5.29
N PHE A 377 -8.95 -5.76 -4.65
CA PHE A 377 -7.83 -5.80 -3.72
C PHE A 377 -8.37 -5.34 -2.36
N GLU A 378 -8.57 -6.27 -1.45
CA GLU A 378 -9.23 -5.98 -0.18
C GLU A 378 -8.69 -6.81 1.00
N HIS A 379 -8.80 -6.26 2.21
CA HIS A 379 -8.31 -6.92 3.43
C HIS A 379 -6.79 -7.22 3.37
N LEU A 380 -5.99 -6.20 3.05
CA LEU A 380 -4.56 -6.37 2.82
C LEU A 380 -3.71 -5.66 3.88
N GLY A 381 -2.68 -6.35 4.36
CA GLY A 381 -1.79 -5.87 5.42
C GLY A 381 -0.68 -4.92 4.97
N SER A 382 -0.57 -4.62 3.69
CA SER A 382 0.36 -3.65 3.11
C SER A 382 -0.16 -3.18 1.74
N THR A 383 0.71 -2.99 0.74
CA THR A 383 0.30 -2.51 -0.59
C THR A 383 -0.60 -3.51 -1.33
N GLY A 384 -1.60 -3.01 -2.04
CA GLY A 384 -2.50 -3.83 -2.86
C GLY A 384 -1.82 -4.36 -4.11
N LEU A 385 -1.49 -3.49 -5.05
CA LEU A 385 -0.83 -3.83 -6.31
C LEU A 385 0.44 -2.99 -6.48
N ASP A 386 1.52 -3.62 -6.95
CA ASP A 386 2.80 -2.97 -7.13
C ASP A 386 3.40 -3.29 -8.51
N TYR A 387 3.51 -2.26 -9.37
CA TYR A 387 4.31 -2.29 -10.59
C TYR A 387 5.70 -1.72 -10.27
N GLU A 388 6.59 -2.57 -9.79
CA GLU A 388 7.82 -2.18 -9.10
C GLU A 388 8.84 -1.52 -10.04
N GLU A 389 9.30 -2.24 -11.05
CA GLU A 389 10.30 -1.75 -12.01
C GLU A 389 10.21 -2.48 -13.35
N ALA A 390 10.66 -1.83 -14.42
CA ALA A 390 10.73 -2.43 -15.76
C ALA A 390 9.39 -3.00 -16.24
N VAL A 391 8.27 -2.35 -15.91
CA VAL A 391 6.94 -2.74 -16.40
C VAL A 391 6.51 -1.81 -17.52
N HIS A 392 6.16 -2.38 -18.68
CA HIS A 392 5.82 -1.62 -19.88
C HIS A 392 4.41 -1.92 -20.37
N GLY A 393 3.54 -0.91 -20.34
CA GLY A 393 2.13 -1.05 -20.73
C GLY A 393 1.32 -1.75 -19.67
N GLY A 394 0.05 -1.99 -20.00
CA GLY A 394 -0.93 -2.59 -19.12
C GLY A 394 -2.00 -1.62 -18.65
N ILE A 395 -3.17 -2.17 -18.37
CA ILE A 395 -4.36 -1.44 -17.95
C ILE A 395 -4.82 -1.98 -16.60
N ILE A 396 -5.04 -1.08 -15.66
CA ILE A 396 -5.71 -1.36 -14.38
C ILE A 396 -7.04 -0.63 -14.49
N ARG A 397 -8.14 -1.37 -14.68
CA ARG A 397 -9.43 -0.78 -14.98
C ARG A 397 -10.56 -1.43 -14.20
N GLY A 398 -11.48 -0.59 -13.70
CA GLY A 398 -12.68 -1.05 -13.00
C GLY A 398 -12.36 -1.84 -11.75
N CYS A 399 -11.21 -1.60 -11.11
CA CYS A 399 -10.78 -2.32 -9.93
C CYS A 399 -11.20 -1.61 -8.64
N LEU A 400 -11.48 -2.42 -7.62
CA LEU A 400 -11.72 -1.96 -6.25
C LEU A 400 -10.46 -2.13 -5.42
N PHE A 401 -10.06 -1.08 -4.69
CA PHE A 401 -9.01 -1.10 -3.68
C PHE A 401 -9.62 -0.63 -2.35
N ARG A 402 -9.82 -1.55 -1.41
CA ARG A 402 -10.51 -1.26 -0.15
C ARG A 402 -9.89 -2.00 1.04
N ASP A 403 -9.88 -1.36 2.20
CA ASP A 403 -9.33 -1.91 3.45
C ASP A 403 -7.90 -2.43 3.26
N ILE A 404 -7.00 -1.51 2.92
CA ILE A 404 -5.59 -1.79 2.65
C ILE A 404 -4.73 -1.03 3.65
N ALA A 405 -3.87 -1.74 4.37
CA ALA A 405 -3.03 -1.14 5.42
C ALA A 405 -1.99 -0.15 4.88
N GLY A 406 -1.50 -0.37 3.67
CA GLY A 406 -0.53 0.47 2.96
C GLY A 406 -1.11 1.14 1.71
N ASN A 407 -0.28 1.34 0.67
CA ASN A 407 -0.73 1.97 -0.57
C ASN A 407 -1.75 1.10 -1.32
N GLY A 408 -2.72 1.71 -1.96
CA GLY A 408 -3.59 1.00 -2.88
C GLY A 408 -2.80 0.47 -4.07
N LEU A 409 -2.10 1.37 -4.76
CA LEU A 409 -1.29 1.08 -5.94
C LEU A 409 0.06 1.79 -5.86
N LEU A 410 1.15 1.05 -6.08
CA LEU A 410 2.48 1.58 -6.35
C LEU A 410 2.86 1.37 -7.81
N VAL A 411 3.51 2.36 -8.43
CA VAL A 411 4.03 2.26 -9.80
C VAL A 411 5.41 2.90 -9.89
N GLY A 412 6.37 2.19 -10.45
CA GLY A 412 7.70 2.71 -10.75
C GLY A 412 8.70 2.66 -9.60
N SER A 413 9.92 3.05 -9.87
CA SER A 413 11.02 3.05 -8.91
C SER A 413 10.90 4.22 -7.92
N PHE A 414 11.26 3.96 -6.67
CA PHE A 414 11.33 4.93 -5.57
C PHE A 414 12.72 4.89 -4.94
N SER A 415 13.73 5.37 -5.67
CA SER A 415 15.12 5.36 -5.22
C SER A 415 15.61 3.95 -4.85
N PRO A 416 15.96 3.12 -5.84
CA PRO A 416 16.53 1.79 -5.58
C PRO A 416 17.78 1.88 -4.71
N ALA A 417 18.17 0.76 -4.13
CA ALA A 417 19.35 0.67 -3.30
C ALA A 417 20.55 1.39 -3.94
N ALA A 418 21.24 2.24 -3.18
CA ALA A 418 22.36 3.07 -3.61
C ALA A 418 22.02 4.32 -4.44
N HIS A 419 20.75 4.59 -4.74
CA HIS A 419 20.38 5.85 -5.42
C HIS A 419 20.02 6.92 -4.39
N GLU A 420 20.65 8.06 -4.51
CA GLU A 420 20.42 9.22 -3.64
C GLU A 420 19.21 10.02 -4.15
N THR A 421 18.24 10.31 -3.26
CA THR A 421 16.93 10.86 -3.61
C THR A 421 16.96 12.27 -4.23
N HIS A 422 18.03 13.02 -4.03
CA HIS A 422 18.22 14.36 -4.63
C HIS A 422 18.95 14.32 -5.98
N LEU A 423 19.42 13.15 -6.42
CA LEU A 423 20.00 12.98 -7.74
C LEU A 423 18.92 12.60 -8.75
N PRO A 424 19.08 13.01 -10.02
CA PRO A 424 18.15 12.61 -11.07
C PRO A 424 18.27 11.11 -11.35
N TYR A 425 17.15 10.39 -11.28
CA TYR A 425 17.09 9.00 -11.70
C TYR A 425 16.91 8.93 -13.21
N ASP A 426 17.98 8.56 -13.90
CA ASP A 426 18.02 8.48 -15.36
C ASP A 426 18.83 7.23 -15.78
N PRO A 427 18.23 6.02 -15.64
CA PRO A 427 18.94 4.78 -15.87
C PRO A 427 19.44 4.67 -17.31
N ALA A 428 20.66 4.12 -17.48
CA ALA A 428 21.26 3.90 -18.80
C ALA A 428 20.44 2.93 -19.63
N ASP A 429 19.87 1.91 -19.01
CA ASP A 429 18.89 1.02 -19.64
C ASP A 429 17.48 1.53 -19.40
N ARG A 430 16.90 2.16 -20.41
CA ARG A 430 15.55 2.73 -20.32
C ARG A 430 14.44 1.69 -20.07
N ARG A 431 14.74 0.42 -20.27
CA ARG A 431 13.80 -0.66 -19.95
C ARG A 431 13.55 -0.81 -18.45
N GLU A 432 14.41 -0.25 -17.59
CA GLU A 432 14.19 -0.23 -16.14
C GLU A 432 13.00 0.66 -15.70
N VAL A 433 12.63 1.66 -16.51
CA VAL A 433 11.57 2.62 -16.18
C VAL A 433 10.20 2.05 -16.48
N CYS A 434 9.28 2.12 -15.51
CA CYS A 434 7.86 1.80 -15.75
C CYS A 434 7.21 2.82 -16.69
N THR A 435 6.57 2.34 -17.77
CA THR A 435 6.00 3.21 -18.80
C THR A 435 4.69 2.70 -19.39
N HIS A 436 3.84 3.63 -19.84
CA HIS A 436 2.61 3.33 -20.60
C HIS A 436 1.56 2.55 -19.82
N GLN A 437 1.52 2.66 -18.49
CA GLN A 437 0.40 2.15 -17.69
C GLN A 437 -0.78 3.11 -17.78
N ARG A 438 -2.00 2.52 -17.76
CA ARG A 438 -3.25 3.26 -17.63
C ARG A 438 -4.03 2.77 -16.40
N ILE A 439 -4.22 3.66 -15.44
CA ILE A 439 -5.04 3.44 -14.23
C ILE A 439 -6.37 4.17 -14.48
N ASP A 440 -7.43 3.43 -14.64
CA ASP A 440 -8.64 3.89 -15.28
C ASP A 440 -9.90 3.39 -14.57
N ASN A 441 -10.79 4.29 -14.16
CA ASN A 441 -12.06 3.91 -13.55
C ASN A 441 -11.93 2.95 -12.34
N CYS A 442 -10.93 3.17 -11.48
CA CYS A 442 -10.76 2.40 -10.26
C CYS A 442 -11.30 3.17 -9.05
N TYR A 443 -11.83 2.43 -8.08
CA TYR A 443 -12.32 2.98 -6.82
C TYR A 443 -11.35 2.64 -5.69
N PHE A 444 -10.81 3.67 -5.03
CA PHE A 444 -9.91 3.54 -3.89
C PHE A 444 -10.57 4.11 -2.65
N THR A 445 -10.70 3.29 -1.63
CA THR A 445 -11.26 3.70 -0.34
C THR A 445 -10.58 2.97 0.80
N GLU A 446 -10.37 3.63 1.93
CA GLU A 446 -9.74 3.06 3.13
C GLU A 446 -8.35 2.44 2.86
N THR A 447 -7.59 2.99 1.91
CA THR A 447 -6.18 2.63 1.71
C THR A 447 -5.31 3.43 2.67
N GLY A 448 -4.17 2.86 3.11
CA GLY A 448 -3.30 3.47 4.11
C GLY A 448 -3.86 3.41 5.54
N ASN A 449 -4.81 2.54 5.83
CA ASN A 449 -5.56 2.56 7.08
C ASN A 449 -4.77 2.09 8.32
N GLU A 450 -3.50 1.65 8.15
CA GLU A 450 -2.55 1.39 9.25
C GLU A 450 -1.25 2.19 9.08
N ASP A 451 -0.69 2.28 7.88
CA ASP A 451 0.45 3.14 7.56
C ASP A 451 -0.06 4.46 6.94
N TRP A 452 -0.32 5.42 7.82
CA TRP A 452 -1.02 6.65 7.44
C TRP A 452 -0.25 7.56 6.49
N GLY A 453 1.04 7.32 6.26
CA GLY A 453 1.83 8.01 5.23
C GLY A 453 1.70 7.41 3.83
N CYS A 454 0.87 6.38 3.67
CA CYS A 454 0.57 5.75 2.39
C CYS A 454 -0.57 6.44 1.63
N LEU A 455 -0.68 6.15 0.35
CA LEU A 455 -1.58 6.81 -0.60
C LEU A 455 -2.51 5.81 -1.30
N ALA A 456 -3.56 6.33 -1.94
CA ALA A 456 -4.33 5.51 -2.86
C ALA A 456 -3.49 5.11 -4.08
N ILE A 457 -2.84 6.09 -4.72
CA ILE A 457 -1.94 5.88 -5.85
C ILE A 457 -0.63 6.63 -5.62
N ALA A 458 0.49 5.91 -5.62
CA ALA A 458 1.82 6.49 -5.61
C ALA A 458 2.59 6.03 -6.85
N ALA A 459 2.95 6.97 -7.71
CA ALA A 459 3.73 6.74 -8.91
C ALA A 459 5.08 7.47 -8.76
N GLY A 460 6.16 6.70 -8.68
CA GLY A 460 7.51 7.22 -8.48
C GLY A 460 8.16 7.70 -9.78
N HIS A 461 9.32 7.16 -10.11
CA HIS A 461 9.99 7.45 -11.38
C HIS A 461 9.32 6.69 -12.52
N VAL A 462 8.40 7.36 -13.20
CA VAL A 462 7.55 6.80 -14.28
C VAL A 462 7.50 7.73 -15.48
N SER A 463 7.21 7.20 -16.66
CA SER A 463 6.91 8.03 -17.82
C SER A 463 5.72 7.50 -18.63
N ASP A 464 5.04 8.43 -19.32
CA ASP A 464 3.92 8.10 -20.20
C ASP A 464 2.78 7.32 -19.49
N ILE A 465 2.51 7.61 -18.21
CA ILE A 465 1.40 6.99 -17.49
C ILE A 465 0.16 7.88 -17.47
N HIS A 466 -1.00 7.25 -17.41
CA HIS A 466 -2.30 7.91 -17.36
C HIS A 466 -3.09 7.45 -16.13
N ILE A 467 -3.36 8.37 -15.23
CA ILE A 467 -4.22 8.18 -14.04
C ILE A 467 -5.51 8.95 -14.31
N VAL A 468 -6.57 8.25 -14.68
CA VAL A 468 -7.75 8.90 -15.26
C VAL A 468 -9.06 8.32 -14.73
N HIS A 469 -10.06 9.16 -14.51
CA HIS A 469 -11.41 8.76 -14.08
C HIS A 469 -11.46 7.89 -12.82
N ASN A 470 -10.46 7.97 -11.94
CA ASN A 470 -10.51 7.23 -10.67
C ASN A 470 -11.27 8.05 -9.62
N GLU A 471 -11.91 7.34 -8.68
CA GLU A 471 -12.47 7.95 -7.48
C GLU A 471 -11.70 7.49 -6.26
N ILE A 472 -11.27 8.45 -5.42
CA ILE A 472 -10.42 8.22 -4.25
C ILE A 472 -11.06 8.90 -3.04
N CYS A 473 -11.32 8.14 -1.98
CA CYS A 473 -11.87 8.68 -0.75
C CYS A 473 -11.45 7.90 0.50
N GLU A 474 -11.75 8.48 1.67
CA GLU A 474 -11.46 7.90 3.00
C GLU A 474 -9.99 7.51 3.19
N VAL A 475 -9.07 8.31 2.66
CA VAL A 475 -7.63 8.05 2.74
C VAL A 475 -6.95 8.91 3.80
N PRO A 476 -5.92 8.37 4.50
CA PRO A 476 -5.30 9.05 5.63
C PRO A 476 -4.42 10.23 5.24
N TYR A 477 -3.88 10.22 4.03
CA TYR A 477 -2.92 11.18 3.50
C TYR A 477 -3.39 11.74 2.15
N SER A 478 -2.47 11.95 1.22
CA SER A 478 -2.79 12.41 -0.14
C SER A 478 -3.49 11.34 -0.97
N GLY A 479 -4.32 11.76 -1.93
CA GLY A 479 -4.99 10.82 -2.84
C GLY A 479 -4.01 10.25 -3.86
N ILE A 480 -3.35 11.13 -4.63
CA ILE A 480 -2.39 10.78 -5.67
C ILE A 480 -1.06 11.48 -5.41
N SER A 481 0.04 10.75 -5.44
CA SER A 481 1.40 11.28 -5.51
C SER A 481 2.03 10.87 -6.83
N LEU A 482 2.51 11.85 -7.61
CA LEU A 482 3.15 11.63 -8.90
C LEU A 482 4.55 12.22 -8.90
N GLY A 483 5.54 11.36 -9.13
CA GLY A 483 6.95 11.71 -9.11
C GLY A 483 7.67 11.32 -7.83
N TRP A 484 8.97 11.30 -7.91
CA TRP A 484 9.90 11.01 -6.83
C TRP A 484 11.21 11.75 -7.02
N GLY A 485 11.92 11.99 -5.92
CA GLY A 485 13.17 12.73 -5.93
C GLY A 485 12.98 14.25 -5.80
N TRP A 486 13.84 14.85 -4.99
CA TRP A 486 13.77 16.29 -4.61
C TRP A 486 14.74 17.10 -5.46
N THR A 487 14.65 16.98 -6.81
CA THR A 487 15.58 17.66 -7.74
C THR A 487 14.83 18.28 -8.92
N GLN A 488 15.30 19.47 -9.33
CA GLN A 488 14.82 20.19 -10.51
C GLN A 488 15.45 19.65 -11.83
N THR A 489 16.44 18.77 -11.72
CA THR A 489 17.13 18.22 -12.89
C THR A 489 16.22 17.26 -13.63
N VAL A 490 16.15 17.40 -14.95
CA VAL A 490 15.40 16.48 -15.82
C VAL A 490 15.94 15.06 -15.65
N ASN A 491 15.03 14.12 -15.55
CA ASN A 491 15.27 12.70 -15.30
C ASN A 491 14.39 11.84 -16.24
N CYS A 492 14.13 10.58 -15.90
CA CYS A 492 13.29 9.71 -16.74
C CYS A 492 11.81 10.08 -16.75
N MET A 493 11.33 10.86 -15.77
CA MET A 493 9.91 11.22 -15.64
C MET A 493 9.46 12.22 -16.70
N LYS A 494 8.40 11.91 -17.44
CA LYS A 494 7.82 12.78 -18.47
C LYS A 494 6.47 12.27 -18.96
N ASN A 495 5.74 13.14 -19.68
CA ASN A 495 4.50 12.82 -20.42
C ASN A 495 3.41 12.14 -19.56
N ASN A 496 3.40 12.36 -18.27
CA ASN A 496 2.43 11.76 -17.35
C ASN A 496 1.13 12.56 -17.36
N GLN A 497 0.00 11.91 -17.11
CA GLN A 497 -1.31 12.55 -17.06
C GLN A 497 -2.08 12.13 -15.81
N VAL A 498 -2.54 13.10 -15.04
CA VAL A 498 -3.54 12.94 -13.97
C VAL A 498 -4.76 13.74 -14.38
N HIS A 499 -5.79 13.05 -14.88
CA HIS A 499 -6.89 13.71 -15.56
C HIS A 499 -8.25 13.16 -15.12
N ALA A 500 -9.20 14.08 -14.89
CA ALA A 500 -10.59 13.74 -14.58
C ALA A 500 -10.79 12.77 -13.38
N ASN A 501 -9.91 12.81 -12.37
CA ASN A 501 -10.09 12.04 -11.15
C ASN A 501 -10.93 12.83 -10.13
N LEU A 502 -11.70 12.10 -9.31
CA LEU A 502 -12.42 12.65 -8.16
C LEU A 502 -11.72 12.25 -6.88
N ILE A 503 -11.23 13.21 -6.11
CA ILE A 503 -10.57 12.99 -4.82
C ILE A 503 -11.32 13.75 -3.73
N HIS A 504 -11.81 13.03 -2.72
CA HIS A 504 -12.56 13.63 -1.62
C HIS A 504 -12.38 12.84 -0.33
N HIS A 505 -12.67 13.48 0.82
CA HIS A 505 -12.50 12.86 2.14
C HIS A 505 -11.10 12.25 2.29
N TYR A 506 -10.06 13.07 2.06
CA TYR A 506 -8.64 12.74 2.20
C TYR A 506 -8.01 13.49 3.38
N ALA A 507 -6.75 13.21 3.70
CA ALA A 507 -6.06 13.77 4.87
C ALA A 507 -6.72 13.41 6.21
N LYS A 508 -7.23 12.18 6.33
CA LYS A 508 -7.96 11.73 7.53
C LYS A 508 -7.09 11.72 8.78
N HIS A 509 -5.78 11.51 8.62
CA HIS A 509 -4.84 11.33 9.72
C HIS A 509 -3.57 12.18 9.59
N MET A 510 -3.24 12.70 8.43
CA MET A 510 -1.96 13.34 8.15
C MET A 510 -2.13 14.82 7.77
N TYR A 511 -1.04 15.55 7.80
CA TYR A 511 -0.90 16.90 7.25
C TYR A 511 0.28 16.93 6.28
N ASP A 512 0.67 18.09 5.75
CA ASP A 512 1.59 18.24 4.64
C ASP A 512 1.10 17.44 3.41
N VAL A 513 -0.11 17.75 3.00
CA VAL A 513 -0.98 16.86 2.24
C VAL A 513 -1.75 17.63 1.15
N ALA A 514 -2.02 16.95 0.05
CA ALA A 514 -2.96 17.43 -0.97
C ALA A 514 -3.78 16.31 -1.60
N GLY A 515 -4.87 16.64 -2.27
CA GLY A 515 -5.57 15.66 -3.11
C GLY A 515 -4.65 15.11 -4.19
N ILE A 516 -3.91 15.99 -4.87
CA ILE A 516 -2.88 15.62 -5.85
C ILE A 516 -1.57 16.34 -5.48
N TYR A 517 -0.50 15.55 -5.37
CA TYR A 517 0.83 15.96 -4.97
C TYR A 517 1.86 15.55 -6.02
N THR A 518 2.85 16.40 -6.31
CA THR A 518 3.92 16.09 -7.28
C THR A 518 5.30 16.36 -6.74
N LEU A 519 6.31 15.61 -7.23
CA LEU A 519 7.72 15.76 -6.94
C LEU A 519 8.59 15.70 -8.20
N GLY A 520 9.70 16.40 -8.17
CA GLY A 520 10.75 16.30 -9.18
C GLY A 520 10.40 16.86 -10.56
N SER A 521 11.35 16.80 -11.47
CA SER A 521 11.22 17.35 -12.81
C SER A 521 10.49 16.41 -13.76
N GLN A 522 9.38 16.86 -14.37
CA GLN A 522 8.47 16.01 -15.16
C GLN A 522 8.00 16.73 -16.45
N PRO A 523 8.86 16.89 -17.44
CA PRO A 523 8.47 17.59 -18.68
C PRO A 523 7.22 16.99 -19.34
N LYS A 524 6.29 17.86 -19.78
CA LYS A 524 5.03 17.48 -20.44
C LYS A 524 4.11 16.63 -19.56
N THR A 525 4.16 16.83 -18.25
CA THR A 525 3.20 16.24 -17.32
C THR A 525 2.04 17.20 -17.12
N TYR A 526 0.82 16.64 -17.07
CA TYR A 526 -0.41 17.40 -16.98
C TYR A 526 -1.27 16.89 -15.80
N VAL A 527 -1.72 17.84 -14.99
CA VAL A 527 -2.71 17.62 -13.91
C VAL A 527 -3.94 18.47 -14.28
N THR A 528 -4.96 17.83 -14.86
CA THR A 528 -6.05 18.56 -15.51
C THR A 528 -7.42 17.96 -15.25
N GLU A 529 -8.44 18.83 -15.16
CA GLU A 529 -9.86 18.48 -15.07
C GLU A 529 -10.20 17.54 -13.90
N ASN A 530 -9.36 17.51 -12.85
CA ASN A 530 -9.66 16.76 -11.64
C ASN A 530 -10.63 17.54 -10.73
N CYS A 531 -11.38 16.81 -9.91
CA CYS A 531 -12.25 17.37 -8.88
C CYS A 531 -11.71 17.00 -7.49
N VAL A 532 -11.40 18.01 -6.65
CA VAL A 532 -10.81 17.79 -5.31
C VAL A 532 -11.59 18.59 -4.26
N HIS A 533 -12.14 17.90 -3.25
CA HIS A 533 -12.94 18.53 -2.20
C HIS A 533 -12.98 17.73 -0.89
N SER A 534 -13.70 18.24 0.11
CA SER A 534 -14.03 17.57 1.38
C SER A 534 -12.79 17.01 2.09
N ILE A 535 -11.84 17.89 2.42
CA ILE A 535 -10.64 17.48 3.16
C ILE A 535 -10.94 17.33 4.67
N TYR A 536 -10.42 16.29 5.29
CA TYR A 536 -10.33 16.17 6.73
C TYR A 536 -9.24 17.10 7.29
N LYS A 537 -9.35 17.48 8.56
CA LYS A 537 -8.41 18.38 9.24
C LYS A 537 -8.22 17.91 10.67
N PRO A 538 -7.48 16.81 10.90
CA PRO A 538 -7.28 16.28 12.25
C PRO A 538 -6.55 17.29 13.13
N GLY A 539 -7.04 17.50 14.37
CA GLY A 539 -6.50 18.48 15.30
C GLY A 539 -5.21 18.02 16.01
N TYR A 540 -4.97 16.71 16.03
CA TYR A 540 -3.79 16.15 16.71
C TYR A 540 -2.49 16.25 15.92
N VAL A 541 -2.52 16.60 14.65
CA VAL A 541 -1.31 16.76 13.82
C VAL A 541 -0.45 17.93 14.29
N HIS A 542 0.83 17.89 13.94
CA HIS A 542 1.79 18.93 14.32
C HIS A 542 1.44 20.31 13.72
N ASP A 543 1.03 20.36 12.46
CA ASP A 543 0.58 21.60 11.79
C ASP A 543 -0.78 21.38 11.12
N PRO A 544 -1.90 21.62 11.84
CA PRO A 544 -3.25 21.38 11.32
C PRO A 544 -3.65 22.32 10.17
N ASN A 545 -2.86 23.33 9.86
CA ASN A 545 -3.11 24.26 8.77
C ASN A 545 -2.33 23.94 7.49
N HIS A 546 -1.41 23.00 7.51
CA HIS A 546 -0.57 22.65 6.37
C HIS A 546 -1.20 21.54 5.52
N TRP A 547 -2.26 21.89 4.81
CA TRP A 547 -3.02 21.04 3.89
C TRP A 547 -3.46 21.83 2.65
N PHE A 548 -3.59 21.15 1.51
CA PHE A 548 -3.84 21.81 0.23
C PHE A 548 -4.76 20.94 -0.64
N TYR A 549 -5.38 21.55 -1.65
CA TYR A 549 -6.10 20.82 -2.70
C TYR A 549 -5.13 20.26 -3.74
N LEU A 550 -4.18 21.10 -4.19
CA LEU A 550 -3.15 20.76 -5.16
C LEU A 550 -1.79 21.23 -4.63
N TYR A 551 -0.75 20.43 -4.81
CA TYR A 551 0.57 20.70 -4.26
C TYR A 551 1.67 20.25 -5.22
N THR A 552 2.44 21.19 -5.77
CA THR A 552 3.71 20.89 -6.44
C THR A 552 4.85 21.17 -5.47
N ASP A 553 5.52 20.09 -5.04
CA ASP A 553 6.56 20.17 -4.04
C ASP A 553 7.96 20.16 -4.66
N GLU A 554 8.98 19.99 -3.84
CA GLU A 554 10.39 20.18 -4.16
C GLU A 554 10.82 19.56 -5.48
N GLY A 555 11.48 20.37 -6.30
CA GLY A 555 11.96 19.95 -7.61
C GLY A 555 10.91 19.86 -8.70
N SER A 556 9.61 19.93 -8.39
CA SER A 556 8.54 19.92 -9.41
C SER A 556 8.82 20.97 -10.49
N SER A 557 8.98 20.51 -11.72
CA SER A 557 9.37 21.35 -12.87
C SER A 557 8.68 20.89 -14.15
N PHE A 558 8.34 21.84 -15.02
CA PHE A 558 7.73 21.60 -16.33
C PHE A 558 6.39 20.85 -16.28
N ILE A 559 5.62 21.03 -15.20
CA ILE A 559 4.29 20.46 -14.98
C ILE A 559 3.23 21.52 -15.30
N THR A 560 2.17 21.11 -15.99
CA THR A 560 1.00 21.97 -16.22
C THR A 560 -0.14 21.54 -15.29
N VAL A 561 -0.58 22.44 -14.41
CA VAL A 561 -1.70 22.26 -13.48
C VAL A 561 -2.80 23.23 -13.88
N ARG A 562 -3.85 22.75 -14.53
CA ARG A 562 -4.91 23.62 -15.04
C ARG A 562 -6.27 22.96 -15.09
N ASP A 563 -7.30 23.80 -15.10
CA ASP A 563 -8.70 23.41 -15.26
C ASP A 563 -9.15 22.37 -14.21
N ASN A 564 -8.56 22.41 -12.98
CA ASN A 564 -9.00 21.54 -11.90
C ASN A 564 -10.07 22.23 -11.06
N TRP A 565 -11.20 21.57 -10.86
CA TRP A 565 -12.20 22.05 -9.93
C TRP A 565 -11.78 21.70 -8.49
N THR A 566 -11.65 22.70 -7.64
CA THR A 566 -11.34 22.53 -6.22
C THR A 566 -12.32 23.31 -5.37
N GLU A 567 -12.65 22.80 -4.18
CA GLU A 567 -13.63 23.45 -3.27
C GLU A 567 -13.18 24.84 -2.79
N GLY A 568 -11.88 25.12 -2.82
CA GLY A 568 -11.26 26.40 -2.49
C GLY A 568 -9.92 26.58 -3.22
N GLU A 569 -9.26 27.72 -3.00
CA GLU A 569 -8.02 28.07 -3.70
C GLU A 569 -6.77 27.93 -2.81
N LYS A 570 -6.73 26.90 -1.97
CA LYS A 570 -5.57 26.65 -1.13
C LYS A 570 -4.62 25.66 -1.82
N TYR A 571 -3.56 26.18 -2.42
CA TYR A 571 -2.53 25.43 -3.15
C TYR A 571 -1.15 25.70 -2.57
N LEU A 572 -0.19 24.80 -2.81
CA LEU A 572 1.20 25.02 -2.46
C LEU A 572 2.10 24.76 -3.67
N GLN A 573 3.04 25.68 -3.88
CA GLN A 573 4.16 25.56 -4.79
C GLN A 573 5.43 25.71 -3.97
N ASN A 574 5.94 24.60 -3.43
CA ASN A 574 7.09 24.60 -2.53
C ASN A 574 8.38 24.24 -3.27
N ALA A 575 9.36 25.15 -3.24
CA ALA A 575 10.69 24.89 -3.78
C ALA A 575 10.68 24.30 -5.21
N ASN A 576 9.74 24.76 -6.02
CA ASN A 576 9.58 24.31 -7.40
C ASN A 576 10.78 24.73 -8.27
N GLY A 577 11.02 23.96 -9.32
CA GLY A 577 11.90 24.32 -10.41
C GLY A 577 11.18 25.12 -11.51
N PRO A 578 11.85 25.31 -12.67
CA PRO A 578 11.33 26.14 -13.75
C PRO A 578 10.20 25.45 -14.53
N GLY A 579 9.45 26.26 -15.26
CA GLY A 579 8.55 25.80 -16.33
C GLY A 579 7.23 25.22 -15.89
N ASN A 580 6.84 25.32 -14.63
CA ASN A 580 5.50 24.99 -14.19
C ASN A 580 4.48 26.02 -14.67
N VAL A 581 3.32 25.55 -15.10
CA VAL A 581 2.18 26.37 -15.54
C VAL A 581 1.00 26.11 -14.63
N TRP A 582 0.46 27.16 -14.01
CA TRP A 582 -0.73 27.13 -13.17
C TRP A 582 -1.79 28.04 -13.74
N GLU A 583 -2.89 27.47 -14.22
CA GLU A 583 -3.96 28.21 -14.89
C GLU A 583 -5.32 27.66 -14.50
N ASN A 584 -6.30 28.55 -14.28
CA ASN A 584 -7.72 28.21 -14.18
C ASN A 584 -8.00 27.01 -13.24
N ASN A 585 -7.55 27.09 -11.97
CA ASN A 585 -7.87 26.11 -10.92
C ASN A 585 -8.77 26.79 -9.88
N GLY A 586 -9.72 26.07 -9.30
CA GLY A 586 -10.55 26.59 -8.22
C GLY A 586 -12.05 26.35 -8.38
N PRO A 587 -12.86 26.92 -7.48
CA PRO A 587 -14.31 26.74 -7.52
C PRO A 587 -14.99 27.46 -8.70
N GLY A 588 -14.29 28.40 -9.35
CA GLY A 588 -14.77 29.13 -10.53
C GLY A 588 -14.57 28.42 -11.87
N VAL A 589 -13.93 27.25 -11.88
CA VAL A 589 -13.73 26.43 -13.07
C VAL A 589 -15.06 25.85 -13.55
N ASP A 590 -15.18 25.49 -14.82
CA ASP A 590 -16.38 24.92 -15.43
C ASP A 590 -16.97 23.78 -14.56
N ALA A 591 -18.21 23.96 -14.14
CA ALA A 591 -18.91 22.99 -13.28
C ALA A 591 -19.06 21.60 -13.94
N ALA A 592 -19.05 21.52 -15.26
CA ALA A 592 -19.10 20.25 -15.98
C ALA A 592 -17.88 19.36 -15.69
N ILE A 593 -16.74 19.92 -15.29
CA ILE A 593 -15.56 19.18 -14.83
C ILE A 593 -15.89 18.37 -13.57
N ARG A 594 -16.57 19.01 -12.62
CA ARG A 594 -17.00 18.35 -11.38
C ARG A 594 -17.95 17.16 -11.65
N GLU A 595 -18.81 17.27 -12.64
CA GLU A 595 -19.80 16.24 -12.96
C GLU A 595 -19.20 15.02 -13.64
N ARG A 596 -18.14 15.22 -14.45
CA ARG A 596 -17.52 14.12 -15.22
C ARG A 596 -16.24 13.56 -14.60
N ALA A 597 -15.71 14.17 -13.51
CA ALA A 597 -14.57 13.64 -12.77
C ALA A 597 -14.98 12.42 -11.95
N GLY A 598 -14.06 11.47 -11.82
CA GLY A 598 -14.30 10.21 -11.11
C GLY A 598 -14.82 9.10 -12.04
N LEU A 599 -15.43 8.10 -11.43
CA LEU A 599 -15.89 6.91 -12.14
C LEU A 599 -16.93 7.24 -13.22
N GLU A 600 -16.71 6.73 -14.43
CA GLU A 600 -17.71 6.72 -15.48
C GLU A 600 -18.89 5.83 -15.10
N GLU A 601 -20.06 6.05 -15.73
CA GLU A 601 -21.35 5.45 -15.32
C GLU A 601 -21.28 3.93 -15.15
N GLU A 602 -20.60 3.24 -16.08
CA GLU A 602 -20.50 1.77 -16.08
C GLU A 602 -19.69 1.19 -14.91
N TYR A 603 -18.92 2.03 -14.18
CA TYR A 603 -18.09 1.60 -13.05
C TYR A 603 -18.59 2.08 -11.68
N LYS A 604 -19.68 2.87 -11.63
CA LYS A 604 -20.21 3.41 -10.36
C LYS A 604 -20.66 2.35 -9.35
N ASP A 605 -21.00 1.16 -9.84
CA ASP A 605 -21.37 0.04 -8.97
C ASP A 605 -20.23 -0.46 -8.07
N LEU A 606 -18.96 -0.09 -8.35
CA LEU A 606 -17.83 -0.39 -7.48
C LEU A 606 -18.00 0.15 -6.06
N LYS A 607 -18.73 1.25 -5.89
CA LYS A 607 -19.01 1.85 -4.57
C LYS A 607 -19.94 1.03 -3.69
N ASN A 608 -20.69 0.12 -4.28
CA ASN A 608 -21.69 -0.71 -3.60
C ASN A 608 -21.17 -2.11 -3.26
N LYS A 609 -19.93 -2.40 -3.61
CA LYS A 609 -19.27 -3.70 -3.38
C LYS A 609 -18.36 -3.69 -2.14
#